data_cd6f9fc04615bb974076fdaa6d13d34c
#
_entry.id   cd6f9fc04615bb974076fdaa6d13d34c
#
_cell.length_a   1.000
_cell.length_b   1.000
_cell.length_c   1.000
_cell.angle_alpha   90.00
_cell.angle_beta   90.00
_cell.angle_gamma   90.00
#
_symmetry.space_group_name_H-M   'P 1'
#
loop_
_entity.id
_entity.type
_entity.pdbx_description
1 polymer ?
#
loop_
_entity_poly.entity_id
_entity_poly.type
_entity_poly.pdbx_seq_one_letter_code
_entity_poly.pdbx_strand_id
1 'polypeptide(L)'
;AAIYSSEIYFDDIEEVQLLDELPDDDFVRINGGATDEYLIGHFKSSTYGKCELYVYADSYPIIMIKTRDEVIFMNTKDSDDTYSIFESIHS
;
A
#
# COMPACT_ATOMS: atom_id res chain seq x y z
N ALA A 1 -12.98 3.38 4.56
CA ALA A 1 -12.03 3.93 5.52
C ALA A 1 -11.06 4.86 4.83
N ALA A 2 -10.62 5.88 5.53
CA ALA A 2 -9.62 6.80 4.98
C ALA A 2 -8.23 6.31 5.33
N ILE A 3 -7.34 6.30 4.33
CA ILE A 3 -5.93 6.01 4.52
C ILE A 3 -5.18 7.20 3.95
N TYR A 4 -4.54 7.98 4.82
CA TYR A 4 -3.90 9.24 4.45
C TYR A 4 -4.92 10.16 3.75
N SER A 5 -4.68 10.52 2.49
CA SER A 5 -5.59 11.36 1.72
C SER A 5 -6.54 10.56 0.84
N SER A 6 -6.42 9.24 0.83
CA SER A 6 -7.25 8.37 -0.01
C SER A 6 -8.33 7.69 0.80
N GLU A 7 -9.48 7.46 0.17
CA GLU A 7 -10.55 6.67 0.76
C GLU A 7 -10.62 5.32 0.07
N ILE A 8 -10.77 4.26 0.86
CA ILE A 8 -10.95 2.92 0.35
C ILE A 8 -12.31 2.43 0.81
N TYR A 9 -13.15 2.09 -0.16
CA TYR A 9 -14.47 1.53 0.13
C TYR A 9 -14.36 0.01 0.15
N PHE A 10 -14.83 -0.62 1.20
CA PHE A 10 -14.73 -2.07 1.34
C PHE A 10 -15.33 -2.82 0.15
N ASP A 11 -16.38 -2.27 -0.45
CA ASP A 11 -17.03 -2.90 -1.60
C ASP A 11 -16.14 -2.94 -2.84
N ASP A 12 -15.13 -2.07 -2.90
CA ASP A 12 -14.20 -2.02 -4.03
C ASP A 12 -12.97 -2.90 -3.83
N ILE A 13 -12.78 -3.45 -2.64
CA ILE A 13 -11.63 -4.29 -2.36
C ILE A 13 -11.85 -5.68 -2.93
N GLU A 14 -10.96 -6.09 -3.84
CA GLU A 14 -11.00 -7.41 -4.46
C GLU A 14 -10.11 -8.41 -3.73
N GLU A 15 -8.99 -7.94 -3.18
CA GLU A 15 -8.02 -8.80 -2.54
C GLU A 15 -7.20 -8.00 -1.54
N VAL A 16 -6.86 -8.63 -0.42
CA VAL A 16 -5.96 -8.06 0.58
C VAL A 16 -4.91 -9.11 0.91
N GLN A 17 -3.66 -8.75 0.83
CA GLN A 17 -2.54 -9.64 1.15
C GLN A 17 -1.56 -8.97 2.10
N LEU A 18 -0.92 -9.78 2.92
CA LEU A 18 0.15 -9.32 3.80
C LEU A 18 1.46 -9.79 3.19
N LEU A 19 2.34 -8.82 2.88
CA LEU A 19 3.60 -9.10 2.22
C LEU A 19 4.76 -8.85 3.19
N ASP A 20 5.80 -9.65 3.09
CA ASP A 20 6.99 -9.45 3.92
C ASP A 20 7.75 -8.19 3.53
N GLU A 21 7.70 -7.82 2.25
CA GLU A 21 8.38 -6.64 1.75
C GLU A 21 7.67 -6.13 0.49
N LEU A 22 8.03 -4.92 0.07
CA LEU A 22 7.50 -4.36 -1.18
C LEU A 22 7.98 -5.20 -2.36
N PRO A 23 7.09 -5.56 -3.29
CA PRO A 23 7.50 -6.35 -4.45
C PRO A 23 8.61 -5.67 -5.25
N ASP A 24 9.52 -6.48 -5.78
CA ASP A 24 10.58 -5.99 -6.66
C ASP A 24 9.97 -5.75 -8.04
N ASP A 25 9.65 -4.51 -8.33
CA ASP A 25 9.00 -4.12 -9.58
C ASP A 25 9.45 -2.71 -9.96
N ASP A 26 9.16 -2.34 -11.19
CA ASP A 26 9.54 -1.03 -11.73
C ASP A 26 8.49 0.04 -11.36
N PHE A 27 8.49 0.46 -10.11
CA PHE A 27 7.60 1.53 -9.70
C PHE A 27 8.11 2.87 -10.21
N VAL A 28 7.33 3.52 -11.04
CA VAL A 28 7.63 4.85 -11.56
C VAL A 28 6.70 5.84 -10.88
N ARG A 29 7.29 6.81 -10.21
CA ARG A 29 6.51 7.83 -9.51
C ARG A 29 5.86 8.80 -10.49
N ILE A 30 4.56 8.96 -10.37
CA ILE A 30 3.77 9.91 -11.15
C ILE A 30 3.67 11.22 -10.39
N ASN A 31 3.32 11.15 -9.10
CA ASN A 31 3.36 12.29 -8.22
C ASN A 31 3.58 11.80 -6.78
N GLY A 32 3.81 12.75 -5.88
CA GLY A 32 4.10 12.41 -4.49
C GLY A 32 5.56 12.58 -4.18
N GLY A 33 6.02 11.95 -3.11
CA GLY A 33 7.38 12.10 -2.63
C GLY A 33 8.01 10.79 -2.21
N ALA A 34 9.34 10.80 -2.15
CA ALA A 34 10.10 9.68 -1.67
C ALA A 34 11.30 10.21 -0.90
N THR A 35 11.60 9.57 0.22
CA THR A 35 12.81 9.82 1.00
C THR A 35 13.44 8.48 1.31
N ASP A 36 14.55 8.49 2.05
CA ASP A 36 15.17 7.24 2.50
C ASP A 36 14.25 6.49 3.48
N GLU A 37 13.26 7.18 4.05
CA GLU A 37 12.37 6.61 5.05
C GLU A 37 11.03 6.14 4.51
N TYR A 38 10.49 6.78 3.47
CA TYR A 38 9.15 6.44 3.00
C TYR A 38 8.94 6.75 1.53
N LEU A 39 7.91 6.11 0.98
CA LEU A 39 7.39 6.33 -0.36
C LEU A 39 5.91 6.68 -0.24
N ILE A 40 5.52 7.85 -0.72
CA ILE A 40 4.13 8.31 -0.68
C ILE A 40 3.73 8.88 -2.02
N GLY A 41 2.59 8.44 -2.55
CA GLY A 41 1.99 9.03 -3.73
C GLY A 41 1.50 8.04 -4.74
N HIS A 42 1.33 8.53 -5.96
CA HIS A 42 0.85 7.73 -7.08
C HIS A 42 2.03 7.23 -7.90
N PHE A 43 1.99 5.94 -8.18
CA PHE A 43 3.04 5.26 -8.92
C PHE A 43 2.40 4.40 -10.01
N LYS A 44 3.22 3.96 -10.95
CA LYS A 44 2.82 3.03 -11.99
C LYS A 44 3.85 1.91 -12.07
N SER A 45 3.39 0.67 -12.22
CA SER A 45 4.29 -0.46 -12.35
C SER A 45 3.89 -1.33 -13.51
N SER A 46 4.84 -2.12 -14.02
CA SER A 46 4.57 -3.03 -15.14
C SER A 46 3.64 -4.17 -14.72
N THR A 47 3.79 -4.66 -13.50
CA THR A 47 3.01 -5.80 -13.03
C THR A 47 1.62 -5.39 -12.52
N TYR A 48 1.57 -4.31 -11.74
CA TYR A 48 0.34 -3.93 -11.03
C TYR A 48 -0.41 -2.77 -11.68
N GLY A 49 0.23 -2.07 -12.63
CA GLY A 49 -0.37 -0.91 -13.25
C GLY A 49 -0.42 0.28 -12.32
N LYS A 50 -1.58 0.88 -12.18
CA LYS A 50 -1.78 2.07 -11.34
C LYS A 50 -1.72 1.70 -9.88
N CYS A 51 -0.85 2.37 -9.13
CA CYS A 51 -0.61 2.07 -7.71
C CYS A 51 -0.63 3.33 -6.87
N GLU A 52 -0.97 3.16 -5.59
CA GLU A 52 -0.73 4.17 -4.57
C GLU A 52 0.16 3.53 -3.51
N LEU A 53 1.21 4.25 -3.11
CA LEU A 53 2.14 3.77 -2.09
C LEU A 53 2.10 4.69 -0.87
N TYR A 54 1.98 4.09 0.30
CA TYR A 54 2.05 4.75 1.61
C TYR A 54 2.90 3.86 2.50
N VAL A 55 4.21 3.79 2.18
CA VAL A 55 5.09 2.77 2.72
C VAL A 55 6.29 3.38 3.42
N TYR A 56 6.53 2.97 4.66
CA TYR A 56 7.78 3.21 5.36
C TYR A 56 8.75 2.11 4.95
N ALA A 57 9.90 2.52 4.38
CA ALA A 57 10.81 1.61 3.70
C ALA A 57 11.40 0.52 4.61
N ASP A 58 11.64 0.85 5.87
CA ASP A 58 12.28 -0.09 6.81
C ASP A 58 11.29 -0.83 7.70
N SER A 59 10.00 -0.71 7.42
CA SER A 59 8.97 -1.34 8.23
C SER A 59 8.34 -2.53 7.55
N TYR A 60 7.99 -3.53 8.33
CA TYR A 60 7.37 -4.77 7.85
C TYR A 60 6.21 -5.11 8.75
N PRO A 61 5.22 -5.81 8.29
CA PRO A 61 4.97 -6.21 6.90
C PRO A 61 4.35 -5.05 6.10
N ILE A 62 4.00 -5.32 4.85
CA ILE A 62 3.32 -4.37 3.98
C ILE A 62 1.99 -4.98 3.59
N ILE A 63 0.93 -4.17 3.60
CA ILE A 63 -0.39 -4.59 3.19
C ILE A 63 -0.60 -4.21 1.74
N MET A 64 -0.94 -5.20 0.90
CA MET A 64 -1.33 -4.96 -0.47
C MET A 64 -2.84 -5.04 -0.56
N ILE A 65 -3.47 -3.97 -1.02
CA ILE A 65 -4.92 -3.91 -1.19
C ILE A 65 -5.20 -3.73 -2.68
N LYS A 66 -5.82 -4.73 -3.27
CA LYS A 66 -6.19 -4.66 -4.66
C LYS A 66 -7.65 -4.23 -4.77
N THR A 67 -7.88 -3.10 -5.43
CA THR A 67 -9.22 -2.61 -5.69
C THR A 67 -9.54 -2.79 -7.17
N ARG A 68 -10.75 -2.38 -7.54
CA ARG A 68 -11.20 -2.45 -8.93
C ARG A 68 -10.27 -1.68 -9.88
N ASP A 69 -9.78 -0.54 -9.45
CA ASP A 69 -9.07 0.39 -10.34
C ASP A 69 -7.57 0.48 -10.09
N GLU A 70 -7.10 0.04 -8.93
CA GLU A 70 -5.70 0.23 -8.57
C GLU A 70 -5.25 -0.74 -7.48
N VAL A 71 -3.95 -0.73 -7.21
CA VAL A 71 -3.37 -1.52 -6.13
C VAL A 71 -2.74 -0.53 -5.14
N ILE A 72 -3.01 -0.73 -3.86
CA ILE A 72 -2.50 0.12 -2.80
C ILE A 72 -1.55 -0.69 -1.93
N PHE A 73 -0.37 -0.15 -1.69
CA PHE A 73 0.61 -0.73 -0.77
C PHE A 73 0.75 0.22 0.40
N MET A 74 0.58 -0.29 1.60
CA MET A 74 0.68 0.54 2.80
C MET A 74 1.25 -0.21 3.98
N ASN A 75 1.85 0.52 4.88
CA ASN A 75 2.22 0.02 6.20
C ASN A 75 2.29 1.19 7.18
N THR A 76 2.71 0.89 8.41
CA THR A 76 2.96 1.89 9.44
C THR A 76 4.38 1.70 9.96
N LYS A 77 4.86 2.63 10.78
CA LYS A 77 6.17 2.50 11.40
C LYS A 77 6.24 1.31 12.35
N ASP A 78 5.12 0.95 12.95
CA ASP A 78 5.03 -0.12 13.95
C ASP A 78 4.37 -1.35 13.31
N SER A 79 5.07 -2.47 13.34
CA SER A 79 4.56 -3.72 12.77
C SER A 79 3.22 -4.15 13.38
N ASP A 80 3.07 -3.96 14.69
CA ASP A 80 1.83 -4.35 15.37
C ASP A 80 0.64 -3.55 14.86
N ASP A 81 0.84 -2.26 14.58
CA ASP A 81 -0.21 -1.43 14.01
C ASP A 81 -0.57 -1.88 12.60
N THR A 82 0.43 -2.27 11.81
CA THR A 82 0.19 -2.76 10.47
C THR A 82 -0.60 -4.07 10.51
N TYR A 83 -0.25 -5.00 11.40
CA TYR A 83 -1.00 -6.24 11.56
C TYR A 83 -2.44 -5.98 12.00
N SER A 84 -2.64 -5.02 12.90
CA SER A 84 -3.99 -4.68 13.37
C SER A 84 -4.86 -4.14 12.22
N ILE A 85 -4.29 -3.31 11.37
CA ILE A 85 -4.99 -2.79 10.21
C ILE A 85 -5.33 -3.93 9.25
N PHE A 86 -4.38 -4.82 8.99
CA PHE A 86 -4.61 -5.95 8.12
C PHE A 86 -5.76 -6.82 8.63
N GLU A 87 -5.77 -7.13 9.91
CA GLU A 87 -6.83 -7.95 10.50
C GLU A 87 -8.19 -7.29 10.35
N SER A 88 -8.28 -5.97 10.50
CA SER A 88 -9.55 -5.28 10.44
C SER A 88 -10.12 -5.21 9.02
N ILE A 89 -9.28 -5.20 7.99
CA ILE A 89 -9.76 -5.14 6.61
C ILE A 89 -9.82 -6.51 5.93
N HIS A 90 -9.09 -7.49 6.45
CA HIS A 90 -9.07 -8.83 5.89
C HIS A 90 -10.27 -9.67 6.35
N SER A 91 -10.77 -9.42 7.53
CA SER A 91 -11.85 -10.20 8.13
C SER A 91 -13.23 -10.00 7.45
#